data_71ced813674fb1ed4f92274053041f8f
#
_entry.id   71ced813674fb1ed4f92274053041f8f
#
_cell.length_a   1.000
_cell.length_b   1.000
_cell.length_c   1.000
_cell.angle_alpha   90.00
_cell.angle_beta   90.00
_cell.angle_gamma   90.00
#
_symmetry.space_group_name_H-M   'P 1'
#
loop_
_entity.id
_entity.type
_entity.pdbx_description
1 polymer ?
#
loop_
_entity_poly.entity_id
_entity_poly.type
_entity_poly.pdbx_seq_one_letter_code
_entity_poly.pdbx_strand_id
1 'polypeptide(L)' 'MAQIPTSSDRQFTDDSEIWHSLKYAIAASSGFQRWQLEHHVQLQGLLLEQQVQRYLRETLETLAY' A
#
# COMPACT_ATOMS: atom_id res chain seq x y z
N MET A 1 26.38 -18.57 6.33
CA MET A 1 26.77 -17.72 5.28
C MET A 1 25.85 -17.72 4.14
N ALA A 2 25.66 -18.85 3.59
CA ALA A 2 24.78 -18.95 2.45
C ALA A 2 23.38 -18.53 2.80
N GLN A 3 23.03 -18.64 4.03
CA GLN A 3 21.68 -18.32 4.44
C GLN A 3 21.33 -16.87 4.24
N ILE A 4 22.31 -16.03 4.46
CA ILE A 4 22.05 -14.62 4.40
C ILE A 4 21.62 -14.18 3.01
N PRO A 5 22.37 -14.55 1.97
CA PRO A 5 21.92 -14.19 0.62
C PRO A 5 20.56 -14.79 0.27
N THR A 6 20.35 -16.00 0.72
CA THR A 6 19.09 -16.65 0.46
C THR A 6 17.95 -15.89 1.11
N SER A 7 18.17 -15.42 2.31
CA SER A 7 17.16 -14.66 2.99
C SER A 7 16.84 -13.38 2.24
N SER A 8 17.87 -12.73 1.71
CA SER A 8 17.64 -11.51 0.95
C SER A 8 16.77 -11.77 -0.27
N ASP A 9 17.07 -12.86 -0.97
CA ASP A 9 16.28 -13.20 -2.14
C ASP A 9 14.83 -13.43 -1.78
N ARG A 10 14.62 -14.13 -0.69
CA ARG A 10 13.27 -14.38 -0.25
C ARG A 10 12.57 -13.10 0.16
N GLN A 11 13.31 -12.18 0.71
CA GLN A 11 12.72 -10.91 1.11
C GLN A 11 12.14 -10.17 -0.09
N PHE A 12 12.83 -10.20 -1.21
CA PHE A 12 12.29 -9.58 -2.39
C PHE A 12 10.96 -10.19 -2.79
N THR A 13 10.92 -11.50 -2.82
CA THR A 13 9.69 -12.18 -3.18
C THR A 13 8.61 -11.91 -2.16
N ASP A 14 8.99 -11.97 -0.90
CA ASP A 14 8.05 -11.75 0.19
C ASP A 14 7.52 -10.33 0.19
N ASP A 15 8.36 -9.37 -0.13
CA ASP A 15 7.92 -7.99 -0.19
C ASP A 15 6.82 -7.81 -1.20
N SER A 16 6.95 -8.45 -2.36
CA SER A 16 5.94 -8.36 -3.38
C SER A 16 4.62 -8.93 -2.89
N GLU A 17 4.69 -10.10 -2.25
CA GLU A 17 3.49 -10.73 -1.73
C GLU A 17 2.89 -9.95 -0.57
N ILE A 18 3.75 -9.42 0.28
CA ILE A 18 3.30 -8.61 1.40
C ILE A 18 2.59 -7.37 0.88
N TRP A 19 3.14 -6.76 -0.15
CA TRP A 19 2.52 -5.58 -0.73
C TRP A 19 1.14 -5.89 -1.28
N HIS A 20 0.99 -7.02 -1.97
CA HIS A 20 -0.30 -7.42 -2.48
C HIS A 20 -1.31 -7.61 -1.35
N SER A 21 -0.91 -8.31 -0.31
CA SER A 21 -1.79 -8.53 0.83
C SER A 21 -2.14 -7.22 1.52
N LEU A 22 -1.14 -6.38 1.72
CA LEU A 22 -1.35 -5.10 2.38
C LEU A 22 -2.27 -4.21 1.57
N LYS A 23 -2.08 -4.20 0.27
CA LYS A 23 -2.91 -3.39 -0.62
C LYS A 23 -4.38 -3.74 -0.46
N TYR A 24 -4.68 -5.02 -0.47
CA TYR A 24 -6.07 -5.45 -0.33
C TYR A 24 -6.60 -5.22 1.07
N ALA A 25 -5.77 -5.39 2.08
CA ALA A 25 -6.17 -5.13 3.45
C ALA A 25 -6.51 -3.65 3.64
N ILE A 26 -5.70 -2.78 3.08
CA ILE A 26 -5.96 -1.35 3.15
C ILE A 26 -7.22 -1.00 2.37
N ALA A 27 -7.38 -1.59 1.20
CA ALA A 27 -8.54 -1.30 0.38
C ALA A 27 -9.83 -1.71 1.06
N ALA A 28 -9.78 -2.70 1.94
CA ALA A 28 -10.94 -3.15 2.68
C ALA A 28 -11.19 -2.36 3.95
N SER A 29 -10.26 -1.49 4.34
CA SER A 29 -10.41 -0.74 5.58
C SER A 29 -11.44 0.37 5.40
N SER A 30 -12.14 0.67 6.47
CA SER A 30 -13.16 1.72 6.43
C SER A 30 -12.51 3.09 6.20
N GLY A 31 -11.33 3.29 6.74
CA GLY A 31 -10.62 4.56 6.53
C GLY A 31 -10.31 4.82 5.08
N PHE A 32 -9.83 3.80 4.38
CA PHE A 32 -9.52 3.95 2.97
C PHE A 32 -10.81 4.14 2.15
N GLN A 33 -11.85 3.42 2.47
CA GLN A 33 -13.10 3.53 1.73
C GLN A 33 -13.69 4.92 1.87
N ARG A 34 -13.64 5.47 3.08
CA ARG A 34 -14.09 6.84 3.28
C ARG A 34 -13.24 7.82 2.51
N TRP A 35 -11.93 7.65 2.55
CA TRP A 35 -11.00 8.51 1.81
C TRP A 35 -11.29 8.43 0.31
N GLN A 36 -11.58 7.24 -0.19
CA GLN A 36 -11.93 7.06 -1.59
C GLN A 36 -13.15 7.89 -1.96
N LEU A 37 -14.16 7.85 -1.13
CA LEU A 37 -15.38 8.61 -1.40
C LEU A 37 -15.11 10.10 -1.39
N GLU A 38 -14.30 10.55 -0.46
CA GLU A 38 -14.00 11.97 -0.34
C GLU A 38 -13.15 12.47 -1.50
N HIS A 39 -12.33 11.62 -2.07
CA HIS A 39 -11.43 12.00 -3.15
C HIS A 39 -11.84 11.34 -4.47
N HIS A 40 -13.08 11.00 -4.59
CA HIS A 40 -13.57 10.24 -5.72
C HIS A 40 -13.17 10.84 -7.07
N VAL A 41 -13.34 12.15 -7.21
CA VAL A 41 -13.03 12.81 -8.48
C VAL A 41 -11.55 12.72 -8.79
N GLN A 42 -10.72 12.94 -7.78
CA GLN A 42 -9.27 12.92 -7.98
C GLN A 42 -8.74 11.52 -8.25
N LEU A 43 -9.47 10.51 -7.80
CA LEU A 43 -9.03 9.14 -7.94
C LEU A 43 -9.52 8.48 -9.23
N GLN A 44 -10.34 9.17 -10.00
CA GLN A 44 -10.82 8.60 -11.25
C GLN A 44 -9.66 8.32 -12.17
N GLY A 45 -9.67 7.13 -12.76
CA GLY A 45 -8.61 6.74 -13.66
C GLY A 45 -7.39 6.14 -13.00
N LEU A 46 -7.32 6.17 -11.67
CA LEU A 46 -6.21 5.56 -10.95
C LEU A 46 -6.51 4.10 -10.66
N LEU A 47 -5.46 3.29 -10.76
CA LEU A 47 -5.56 1.90 -10.37
C LEU A 47 -5.60 1.81 -8.85
N LEU A 48 -6.12 0.68 -8.35
CA LEU A 48 -6.20 0.49 -6.91
C LEU A 48 -4.84 0.65 -6.25
N GLU A 49 -3.81 0.12 -6.86
CA GLU A 49 -2.45 0.23 -6.32
C GLU A 49 -2.04 1.68 -6.17
N GLN A 50 -2.34 2.49 -7.17
CA GLN A 50 -2.00 3.91 -7.13
C GLN A 50 -2.81 4.63 -6.06
N GLN A 51 -4.06 4.25 -5.91
CA GLN A 51 -4.90 4.85 -4.88
C GLN A 51 -4.40 4.54 -3.48
N VAL A 52 -4.01 3.28 -3.26
CA VAL A 52 -3.50 2.88 -1.95
C VAL A 52 -2.19 3.61 -1.64
N GLN A 53 -1.31 3.72 -2.63
CA GLN A 53 -0.06 4.42 -2.43
C GLN A 53 -0.30 5.88 -2.07
N ARG A 54 -1.25 6.51 -2.73
CA ARG A 54 -1.55 7.91 -2.45
C ARG A 54 -2.15 8.06 -1.05
N TYR A 55 -3.04 7.15 -0.69
CA TYR A 55 -3.65 7.17 0.63
C TYR A 55 -2.59 7.04 1.72
N LEU A 56 -1.68 6.10 1.55
CA LEU A 56 -0.62 5.90 2.53
C LEU A 56 0.29 7.12 2.62
N ARG A 57 0.60 7.70 1.48
CA ARG A 57 1.47 8.87 1.46
C ARG A 57 0.83 10.02 2.22
N GLU A 58 -0.42 10.29 1.95
CA GLU A 58 -1.10 11.39 2.63
C GLU A 58 -1.24 11.13 4.12
N THR A 59 -1.56 9.90 4.48
CA THR A 59 -1.69 9.54 5.87
C THR A 59 -0.38 9.67 6.61
N LEU A 60 0.70 9.19 6.00
CA LEU A 60 2.01 9.27 6.63
C LEU A 60 2.50 10.71 6.74
N GLU A 61 2.21 11.53 5.75
CA GLU A 61 2.58 12.94 5.82
C GLU A 61 1.86 13.62 6.98
N THR A 62 0.61 13.28 7.18
CA THR A 62 -0.15 13.84 8.29
C THR A 62 0.47 13.41 9.61
N LEU A 63 0.87 12.16 9.70
CA LEU A 63 1.46 11.66 10.94
C LEU A 63 2.86 12.20 11.19
N ALA A 64 3.54 12.63 10.14
CA ALA A 64 4.89 13.15 10.28
C ALA A 64 4.92 14.49 11.02
N TYR A 65 3.81 15.17 11.08
CA TYR A 65 3.70 16.42 11.80
C TYR A 65 3.12 16.16 13.17
#